data_d33bfd58c5e18ab29e332d6b3a24d5d0
#
_entry.id   d33bfd58c5e18ab29e332d6b3a24d5d0
#
_cell.length_a   1.000
_cell.length_b   1.000
_cell.length_c   1.000
_cell.angle_alpha   90.00
_cell.angle_beta   90.00
_cell.angle_gamma   90.00
#
_symmetry.space_group_name_H-M   'P 1'
#
loop_
_entity.id
_entity.type
_entity.pdbx_description
1 polymer ?
#
loop_
_entity_poly.entity_id
_entity_poly.type
_entity_poly.pdbx_seq_one_letter_code
_entity_poly.pdbx_strand_id
1 'polypeptide(L)'
;MDAAPALRQGDIIYLRTEPLAFHLWDLLADPSKQNNLFLKVALASRGLDPLAWLQQPERHAGAFQEMLTSQGEALICHEIGEAREPTLQTTLPEIIQSFTHSKVERWVRALKDALADLNEWGRMAHIAARRDLPELALLLAWRPGFYPYLIPELEPAFWDLQKTRDWGVIDAARQAALQRLRQTAVELEEVWEARAKAAPDTVQRLLEQRFIKPLGL
;
A
#
# COMPACT_ATOMS: atom_id res chain seq x y z
N MET A 1 -17.41 2.75 11.25
CA MET A 1 -17.25 3.04 9.81
C MET A 1 -15.90 3.72 9.67
N ASP A 2 -14.88 2.96 9.26
CA ASP A 2 -13.54 3.52 9.09
C ASP A 2 -13.57 4.46 7.86
N ALA A 3 -13.44 5.74 8.15
CA ALA A 3 -13.42 6.73 7.10
C ALA A 3 -12.03 6.73 6.45
N ALA A 4 -11.97 6.48 5.14
CA ALA A 4 -10.72 6.55 4.39
C ALA A 4 -10.02 7.91 4.63
N PRO A 5 -8.71 7.92 4.94
CA PRO A 5 -8.00 9.15 5.24
C PRO A 5 -7.79 10.04 3.99
N ALA A 6 -7.79 9.46 2.80
CA ALA A 6 -7.85 10.19 1.54
C ALA A 6 -8.98 9.66 0.67
N LEU A 7 -9.54 10.52 -0.17
CA LEU A 7 -10.61 10.18 -1.10
C LEU A 7 -10.61 11.13 -2.29
N ARG A 8 -10.64 10.59 -3.50
CA ARG A 8 -10.80 11.38 -4.72
C ARG A 8 -12.27 11.44 -5.16
N GLN A 9 -12.77 12.63 -5.43
CA GLN A 9 -14.06 12.88 -6.08
C GLN A 9 -13.87 13.78 -7.31
N GLY A 10 -14.03 13.23 -8.50
CA GLY A 10 -13.71 13.94 -9.74
C GLY A 10 -12.23 14.33 -9.77
N ASP A 11 -11.96 15.61 -9.88
CA ASP A 11 -10.60 16.19 -9.94
C ASP A 11 -10.09 16.69 -8.58
N ILE A 12 -10.85 16.48 -7.51
CA ILE A 12 -10.51 16.94 -6.16
C ILE A 12 -10.12 15.76 -5.28
N ILE A 13 -8.99 15.88 -4.57
CA ILE A 13 -8.57 14.94 -3.54
C ILE A 13 -8.81 15.58 -2.18
N TYR A 14 -9.59 14.89 -1.35
CA TYR A 14 -9.86 15.28 0.04
C TYR A 14 -8.94 14.50 0.96
N LEU A 15 -8.03 15.20 1.65
CA LEU A 15 -7.25 14.63 2.73
C LEU A 15 -7.94 14.90 4.06
N ARG A 16 -8.23 13.85 4.80
CA ARG A 16 -8.90 13.89 6.10
C ARG A 16 -7.87 13.62 7.20
N THR A 17 -7.39 14.70 7.80
CA THR A 17 -6.28 14.63 8.76
C THR A 17 -6.63 13.90 10.06
N GLU A 18 -7.87 14.01 10.55
CA GLU A 18 -8.28 13.31 11.78
C GLU A 18 -8.27 11.77 11.63
N PRO A 19 -8.91 11.15 10.62
CA PRO A 19 -8.78 9.72 10.40
C PRO A 19 -7.33 9.29 10.18
N LEU A 20 -6.53 10.06 9.45
CA LEU A 20 -5.12 9.76 9.23
C LEU A 20 -4.34 9.78 10.55
N ALA A 21 -4.55 10.79 11.39
CA ALA A 21 -3.92 10.89 12.70
C ALA A 21 -4.30 9.70 13.59
N PHE A 22 -5.56 9.28 13.57
CA PHE A 22 -6.02 8.12 14.32
C PHE A 22 -5.34 6.83 13.83
N HIS A 23 -5.30 6.58 12.53
CA HIS A 23 -4.63 5.41 11.97
C HIS A 23 -3.12 5.39 12.26
N LEU A 24 -2.46 6.54 12.17
CA LEU A 24 -1.05 6.64 12.51
C LEU A 24 -0.81 6.38 14.00
N TRP A 25 -1.66 6.95 14.85
CA TRP A 25 -1.61 6.71 16.29
C TRP A 25 -1.81 5.22 16.61
N ASP A 26 -2.82 4.59 16.03
CA ASP A 26 -3.13 3.18 16.24
C ASP A 26 -1.93 2.28 15.84
N LEU A 27 -1.30 2.56 14.69
CA LEU A 27 -0.08 1.87 14.26
C LEU A 27 1.05 2.00 15.31
N LEU A 28 1.26 3.21 15.83
CA LEU A 28 2.33 3.50 16.77
C LEU A 28 2.06 2.94 18.17
N ALA A 29 0.80 2.92 18.57
CA ALA A 29 0.35 2.46 19.89
C ALA A 29 0.10 0.95 19.97
N ASP A 30 0.01 0.24 18.82
CA ASP A 30 -0.26 -1.20 18.79
C ASP A 30 0.91 -2.01 19.37
N PRO A 31 0.73 -2.70 20.52
CA PRO A 31 1.80 -3.51 21.12
C PRO A 31 2.31 -4.62 20.20
N SER A 32 1.46 -5.14 19.31
CA SER A 32 1.84 -6.19 18.36
C SER A 32 2.84 -5.69 17.31
N LYS A 33 2.87 -4.37 17.07
CA LYS A 33 3.76 -3.69 16.10
C LYS A 33 5.09 -3.25 16.71
N GLN A 34 5.25 -3.24 18.02
CA GLN A 34 6.48 -2.77 18.68
C GLN A 34 7.75 -3.52 18.24
N ASN A 35 7.60 -4.77 17.79
CA ASN A 35 8.71 -5.55 17.24
C ASN A 35 8.86 -5.44 15.72
N ASN A 36 8.03 -4.65 15.04
CA ASN A 36 8.14 -4.43 13.61
C ASN A 36 9.42 -3.63 13.31
N LEU A 37 10.34 -4.25 12.54
CA LEU A 37 11.64 -3.67 12.24
C LEU A 37 11.54 -2.39 11.40
N PHE A 38 10.58 -2.33 10.48
CA PHE A 38 10.35 -1.13 9.67
C PHE A 38 9.86 0.04 10.54
N LEU A 39 8.94 -0.22 11.48
CA LEU A 39 8.47 0.80 12.41
C LEU A 39 9.62 1.32 13.27
N LYS A 40 10.48 0.43 13.76
CA LYS A 40 11.68 0.85 14.52
C LYS A 40 12.59 1.76 13.68
N VAL A 41 12.82 1.44 12.41
CA VAL A 41 13.63 2.30 11.52
C VAL A 41 12.93 3.64 11.29
N ALA A 42 11.63 3.67 11.05
CA ALA A 42 10.86 4.90 10.85
C ALA A 42 10.96 5.84 12.05
N LEU A 43 10.83 5.31 13.27
CA LEU A 43 10.91 6.08 14.50
C LEU A 43 12.34 6.52 14.81
N ALA A 44 13.31 5.62 14.74
CA ALA A 44 14.73 5.92 15.00
C ALA A 44 15.26 7.00 14.05
N SER A 45 14.83 6.99 12.78
CA SER A 45 15.20 8.01 11.80
C SER A 45 14.69 9.42 12.13
N ARG A 46 13.72 9.53 13.05
CA ARG A 46 13.18 10.78 13.60
C ARG A 46 13.64 11.05 15.04
N GLY A 47 14.63 10.28 15.53
CA GLY A 47 15.10 10.39 16.91
C GLY A 47 14.09 9.97 17.96
N LEU A 48 13.12 9.15 17.59
CA LEU A 48 12.08 8.66 18.48
C LEU A 48 12.38 7.23 18.97
N ASP A 49 12.23 7.04 20.27
CA ASP A 49 12.16 5.71 20.86
C ASP A 49 10.70 5.26 20.95
N PRO A 50 10.36 4.04 20.47
CA PRO A 50 8.97 3.56 20.45
C PRO A 50 8.31 3.51 21.85
N LEU A 51 9.09 3.23 22.91
CA LEU A 51 8.57 3.16 24.28
C LEU A 51 8.44 4.56 24.89
N ALA A 52 9.42 5.44 24.66
CA ALA A 52 9.38 6.82 25.15
C ALA A 52 8.21 7.61 24.53
N TRP A 53 7.88 7.35 23.27
CA TRP A 53 6.72 7.91 22.59
C TRP A 53 5.42 7.66 23.35
N LEU A 54 5.13 6.41 23.74
CA LEU A 54 3.89 6.03 24.41
C LEU A 54 3.81 6.60 25.84
N GLN A 55 4.95 6.82 26.50
CA GLN A 55 5.01 7.33 27.87
C GLN A 55 4.85 8.86 27.95
N GLN A 56 5.30 9.59 26.94
CA GLN A 56 5.33 11.06 26.93
C GLN A 56 4.95 11.61 25.53
N PRO A 57 3.72 11.34 25.04
CA PRO A 57 3.31 11.69 23.68
C PRO A 57 3.37 13.21 23.41
N GLU A 58 3.10 14.03 24.42
CA GLU A 58 3.15 15.49 24.31
C GLU A 58 4.54 16.02 23.96
N ARG A 59 5.61 15.34 24.41
CA ARG A 59 7.00 15.72 24.06
C ARG A 59 7.34 15.43 22.61
N HIS A 60 6.59 14.55 21.98
CA HIS A 60 6.83 14.10 20.61
C HIS A 60 5.78 14.60 19.62
N ALA A 61 4.92 15.55 20.06
CA ALA A 61 3.84 16.08 19.22
C ALA A 61 4.35 16.68 17.90
N GLY A 62 5.51 17.33 17.90
CA GLY A 62 6.14 17.87 16.68
C GLY A 62 6.50 16.77 15.69
N ALA A 63 7.15 15.70 16.14
CA ALA A 63 7.52 14.57 15.28
C ALA A 63 6.29 13.81 14.76
N PHE A 64 5.22 13.73 15.55
CA PHE A 64 3.95 13.17 15.08
C PHE A 64 3.33 14.02 13.98
N GLN A 65 3.35 15.33 14.13
CA GLN A 65 2.84 16.25 13.12
C GLN A 65 3.65 16.17 11.81
N GLU A 66 4.97 16.00 11.89
CA GLU A 66 5.81 15.77 10.71
C GLU A 66 5.46 14.44 10.02
N MET A 67 5.29 13.35 10.78
CA MET A 67 4.85 12.07 10.22
C MET A 67 3.47 12.18 9.58
N LEU A 68 2.54 12.88 10.22
CA LEU A 68 1.19 13.10 9.70
C LEU A 68 1.21 13.87 8.38
N THR A 69 2.07 14.90 8.27
CA THR A 69 2.25 15.68 7.05
C THR A 69 2.83 14.83 5.93
N SER A 70 3.91 14.08 6.20
CA SER A 70 4.54 13.20 5.22
C SER A 70 3.59 12.11 4.72
N GLN A 71 2.85 11.46 5.63
CA GLN A 71 1.81 10.47 5.28
C GLN A 71 0.68 11.09 4.46
N GLY A 72 0.27 12.32 4.78
CA GLY A 72 -0.75 13.04 4.00
C GLY A 72 -0.31 13.28 2.55
N GLU A 73 0.92 13.76 2.34
CA GLU A 73 1.51 13.94 1.01
C GLU A 73 1.58 12.61 0.25
N ALA A 74 2.03 11.54 0.90
CA ALA A 74 2.13 10.22 0.33
C ALA A 74 0.74 9.66 -0.09
N LEU A 75 -0.30 9.88 0.71
CA LEU A 75 -1.66 9.49 0.38
C LEU A 75 -2.25 10.30 -0.79
N ILE A 76 -1.94 11.59 -0.89
CA ILE A 76 -2.32 12.38 -2.07
C ILE A 76 -1.69 11.78 -3.34
N CYS A 77 -0.41 11.39 -3.28
CA CYS A 77 0.25 10.70 -4.40
C CYS A 77 -0.39 9.33 -4.71
N HIS A 78 -0.84 8.57 -3.69
CA HIS A 78 -1.62 7.35 -3.91
C HIS A 78 -2.88 7.61 -4.73
N GLU A 79 -3.70 8.61 -4.36
CA GLU A 79 -4.93 8.97 -5.07
C GLU A 79 -4.65 9.45 -6.52
N ILE A 80 -3.54 10.17 -6.73
CA ILE A 80 -3.09 10.56 -8.08
C ILE A 80 -2.67 9.32 -8.87
N GLY A 81 -1.91 8.43 -8.26
CA GLY A 81 -1.50 7.16 -8.86
C GLY A 81 -2.70 6.32 -9.27
N GLU A 82 -3.71 6.22 -8.40
CA GLU A 82 -4.97 5.51 -8.72
C GLU A 82 -5.70 6.15 -9.90
N ALA A 83 -5.78 7.48 -9.94
CA ALA A 83 -6.43 8.20 -11.03
C ALA A 83 -5.71 8.05 -12.39
N ARG A 84 -4.41 7.78 -12.35
CA ARG A 84 -3.56 7.68 -13.55
C ARG A 84 -3.28 6.25 -13.98
N GLU A 85 -3.58 5.25 -13.15
CA GLU A 85 -3.38 3.83 -13.51
C GLU A 85 -4.47 3.39 -14.50
N PRO A 86 -4.09 2.95 -15.72
CA PRO A 86 -5.05 2.60 -16.75
C PRO A 86 -5.65 1.20 -16.59
N THR A 87 -5.00 0.31 -15.83
CA THR A 87 -5.41 -1.08 -15.69
C THR A 87 -6.60 -1.24 -14.74
N LEU A 88 -7.43 -2.24 -14.97
CA LEU A 88 -8.57 -2.63 -14.14
C LEU A 88 -9.70 -1.57 -13.99
N GLN A 89 -9.70 -0.48 -14.73
CA GLN A 89 -10.67 0.61 -14.56
C GLN A 89 -12.13 0.16 -14.72
N THR A 90 -12.40 -0.69 -15.70
CA THR A 90 -13.75 -1.25 -15.97
C THR A 90 -14.00 -2.57 -15.24
N THR A 91 -12.99 -3.41 -15.18
CA THR A 91 -13.08 -4.78 -14.65
C THR A 91 -13.18 -4.82 -13.13
N LEU A 92 -12.47 -3.92 -12.44
CA LEU A 92 -12.44 -3.88 -10.97
C LEU A 92 -13.82 -3.70 -10.33
N PRO A 93 -14.66 -2.70 -10.72
CA PRO A 93 -15.99 -2.52 -10.14
C PRO A 93 -16.87 -3.76 -10.32
N GLU A 94 -16.80 -4.42 -11.47
CA GLU A 94 -17.58 -5.61 -11.77
C GLU A 94 -17.18 -6.80 -10.87
N ILE A 95 -15.86 -7.01 -10.69
CA ILE A 95 -15.35 -8.08 -9.82
C ILE A 95 -15.76 -7.82 -8.35
N ILE A 96 -15.60 -6.60 -7.87
CA ILE A 96 -15.99 -6.21 -6.51
C ILE A 96 -17.46 -6.45 -6.27
N GLN A 97 -18.32 -6.04 -7.21
CA GLN A 97 -19.75 -6.22 -7.11
C GLN A 97 -20.15 -7.71 -7.15
N SER A 98 -19.42 -8.53 -7.92
CA SER A 98 -19.72 -9.96 -8.07
C SER A 98 -19.29 -10.80 -6.87
N PHE A 99 -18.24 -10.38 -6.13
CA PHE A 99 -17.61 -11.18 -5.07
C PHE A 99 -17.47 -10.41 -3.75
N THR A 100 -18.48 -9.66 -3.35
CA THR A 100 -18.49 -8.88 -2.10
C THR A 100 -18.10 -9.73 -0.88
N HIS A 101 -17.27 -9.18 -0.01
CA HIS A 101 -16.75 -9.80 1.23
C HIS A 101 -15.90 -11.07 1.02
N SER A 102 -15.52 -11.39 -0.23
CA SER A 102 -14.69 -12.55 -0.56
C SER A 102 -13.19 -12.29 -0.45
N LYS A 103 -12.38 -13.34 -0.53
CA LYS A 103 -10.91 -13.22 -0.71
C LYS A 103 -10.57 -12.54 -2.04
N VAL A 104 -11.34 -12.81 -3.10
CA VAL A 104 -11.14 -12.23 -4.43
C VAL A 104 -11.31 -10.71 -4.39
N GLU A 105 -12.38 -10.20 -3.78
CA GLU A 105 -12.55 -8.75 -3.62
C GLU A 105 -11.36 -8.11 -2.93
N ARG A 106 -10.97 -8.65 -1.77
CA ARG A 106 -9.84 -8.09 -1.00
C ARG A 106 -8.53 -8.11 -1.76
N TRP A 107 -8.29 -9.19 -2.51
CA TRP A 107 -7.09 -9.33 -3.33
C TRP A 107 -7.08 -8.33 -4.50
N VAL A 108 -8.20 -8.19 -5.22
CA VAL A 108 -8.31 -7.27 -6.36
C VAL A 108 -8.17 -5.81 -5.90
N ARG A 109 -8.73 -5.44 -4.75
CA ARG A 109 -8.52 -4.10 -4.15
C ARG A 109 -7.04 -3.89 -3.83
N ALA A 110 -6.40 -4.85 -3.18
CA ALA A 110 -4.97 -4.74 -2.87
C ALA A 110 -4.10 -4.67 -4.14
N LEU A 111 -4.46 -5.38 -5.22
CA LEU A 111 -3.77 -5.27 -6.52
C LEU A 111 -3.90 -3.86 -7.09
N LYS A 112 -5.10 -3.27 -7.07
CA LYS A 112 -5.34 -1.90 -7.51
C LYS A 112 -4.51 -0.91 -6.70
N ASP A 113 -4.55 -1.02 -5.37
CA ASP A 113 -3.82 -0.12 -4.47
C ASP A 113 -2.30 -0.25 -4.67
N ALA A 114 -1.80 -1.47 -4.91
CA ALA A 114 -0.40 -1.71 -5.21
C ALA A 114 0.03 -1.08 -6.54
N LEU A 115 -0.80 -1.18 -7.58
CA LEU A 115 -0.56 -0.54 -8.89
C LEU A 115 -0.55 0.99 -8.75
N ALA A 116 -1.48 1.56 -7.98
CA ALA A 116 -1.54 2.98 -7.68
C ALA A 116 -0.28 3.48 -6.96
N ASP A 117 0.19 2.73 -5.95
CA ASP A 117 1.39 3.08 -5.19
C ASP A 117 2.68 3.00 -6.03
N LEU A 118 2.75 2.05 -6.97
CA LEU A 118 3.98 1.74 -7.69
C LEU A 118 4.19 2.53 -8.98
N ASN A 119 3.13 3.08 -9.59
CA ASN A 119 3.29 3.81 -10.84
C ASN A 119 4.08 5.13 -10.66
N GLU A 120 4.39 5.80 -11.77
CA GLU A 120 5.24 7.00 -11.76
C GLU A 120 4.63 8.20 -11.01
N TRP A 121 3.34 8.19 -10.76
CA TRP A 121 2.58 9.23 -10.04
C TRP A 121 2.31 8.86 -8.58
N GLY A 122 2.55 7.61 -8.25
CA GLY A 122 2.17 6.99 -7.00
C GLY A 122 3.09 7.29 -5.84
N ARG A 123 2.67 6.81 -4.68
CA ARG A 123 3.33 7.04 -3.40
C ARG A 123 4.79 6.61 -3.38
N MET A 124 5.12 5.44 -3.98
CA MET A 124 6.49 4.93 -3.99
C MET A 124 7.45 5.79 -4.83
N ALA A 125 6.99 6.31 -5.97
CA ALA A 125 7.78 7.23 -6.80
C ALA A 125 8.06 8.53 -6.04
N HIS A 126 7.06 9.07 -5.34
CA HIS A 126 7.20 10.26 -4.49
C HIS A 126 8.23 10.05 -3.37
N ILE A 127 8.13 8.94 -2.62
CA ILE A 127 9.04 8.59 -1.53
C ILE A 127 10.47 8.43 -2.05
N ALA A 128 10.65 7.73 -3.18
CA ALA A 128 11.97 7.51 -3.78
C ALA A 128 12.62 8.82 -4.26
N ALA A 129 11.85 9.70 -4.91
CA ALA A 129 12.33 11.01 -5.39
C ALA A 129 12.79 11.91 -4.24
N ARG A 130 12.10 11.88 -3.10
CA ARG A 130 12.46 12.65 -1.89
C ARG A 130 13.55 11.98 -1.07
N ARG A 131 13.86 10.71 -1.34
CA ARG A 131 14.76 9.88 -0.53
C ARG A 131 14.32 9.83 0.94
N ASP A 132 12.99 9.71 1.15
CA ASP A 132 12.37 9.74 2.48
C ASP A 132 12.36 8.34 3.10
N LEU A 133 13.48 8.01 3.75
CA LEU A 133 13.63 6.71 4.42
C LEU A 133 12.61 6.45 5.53
N PRO A 134 12.31 7.41 6.43
CA PRO A 134 11.27 7.25 7.43
C PRO A 134 9.91 6.93 6.83
N GLU A 135 9.54 7.58 5.73
CA GLU A 135 8.26 7.36 5.05
C GLU A 135 8.21 6.00 4.36
N LEU A 136 9.30 5.58 3.70
CA LEU A 136 9.42 4.24 3.13
C LEU A 136 9.27 3.16 4.21
N ALA A 137 9.89 3.37 5.36
CA ALA A 137 9.81 2.44 6.48
C ALA A 137 8.38 2.39 7.06
N LEU A 138 7.67 3.52 7.20
CA LEU A 138 6.27 3.54 7.62
C LEU A 138 5.35 2.81 6.61
N LEU A 139 5.54 3.03 5.32
CA LEU A 139 4.81 2.31 4.29
C LEU A 139 4.98 0.80 4.44
N LEU A 140 6.21 0.33 4.65
CA LEU A 140 6.50 -1.10 4.83
C LEU A 140 5.98 -1.66 6.16
N ALA A 141 5.93 -0.84 7.22
CA ALA A 141 5.35 -1.22 8.51
C ALA A 141 3.83 -1.38 8.45
N TRP A 142 3.17 -0.60 7.60
CA TRP A 142 1.71 -0.47 7.54
C TRP A 142 1.05 -1.30 6.44
N ARG A 143 1.74 -2.22 5.80
CA ARG A 143 1.20 -3.05 4.72
C ARG A 143 0.17 -4.06 5.21
N PRO A 144 -1.16 -3.85 5.01
CA PRO A 144 -2.18 -4.80 5.44
C PRO A 144 -2.45 -5.89 4.39
N GLY A 145 -3.03 -7.00 4.84
CA GLY A 145 -3.64 -8.00 3.98
C GLY A 145 -2.72 -8.58 2.91
N PHE A 146 -3.08 -8.44 1.65
CA PHE A 146 -2.35 -9.00 0.51
C PHE A 146 -1.13 -8.20 0.06
N TYR A 147 -0.99 -6.95 0.52
CA TYR A 147 0.05 -6.04 0.02
C TYR A 147 1.48 -6.59 0.13
N PRO A 148 1.92 -7.22 1.24
CA PRO A 148 3.27 -7.79 1.32
C PRO A 148 3.54 -8.90 0.31
N TYR A 149 2.50 -9.66 -0.05
CA TYR A 149 2.59 -10.75 -1.02
C TYR A 149 2.55 -10.26 -2.46
N LEU A 150 1.91 -9.12 -2.70
CA LEU A 150 1.85 -8.50 -4.02
C LEU A 150 3.14 -7.79 -4.37
N ILE A 151 3.91 -7.29 -3.40
CA ILE A 151 5.15 -6.54 -3.63
C ILE A 151 6.29 -7.10 -2.76
N PRO A 152 6.66 -8.37 -2.92
CA PRO A 152 7.73 -8.99 -2.13
C PRO A 152 9.11 -8.38 -2.42
N GLU A 153 9.29 -7.69 -3.56
CA GLU A 153 10.55 -7.08 -3.98
C GLU A 153 11.00 -5.93 -3.05
N LEU A 154 10.06 -5.26 -2.40
CA LEU A 154 10.37 -4.05 -1.63
C LEU A 154 11.13 -4.33 -0.32
N GLU A 155 10.85 -5.44 0.34
CA GLU A 155 11.51 -5.74 1.61
C GLU A 155 13.02 -6.00 1.46
N PRO A 156 13.48 -6.86 0.55
CA PRO A 156 14.91 -7.02 0.27
C PRO A 156 15.57 -5.70 -0.17
N ALA A 157 14.91 -4.94 -1.06
CA ALA A 157 15.42 -3.66 -1.53
C ALA A 157 15.55 -2.63 -0.40
N PHE A 158 14.65 -2.61 0.56
CA PHE A 158 14.74 -1.76 1.75
C PHE A 158 15.99 -2.08 2.57
N TRP A 159 16.26 -3.35 2.83
CA TRP A 159 17.44 -3.76 3.60
C TRP A 159 18.74 -3.51 2.84
N ASP A 160 18.74 -3.62 1.52
CA ASP A 160 19.87 -3.24 0.69
C ASP A 160 20.10 -1.73 0.67
N LEU A 161 19.05 -0.92 0.59
CA LEU A 161 19.13 0.54 0.79
C LEU A 161 19.76 0.90 2.13
N GLN A 162 19.39 0.19 3.22
CA GLN A 162 19.99 0.45 4.54
C GLN A 162 21.51 0.26 4.55
N LYS A 163 22.01 -0.74 3.80
CA LYS A 163 23.45 -1.06 3.71
C LYS A 163 24.18 -0.14 2.74
N THR A 164 23.61 0.10 1.58
CA THR A 164 24.30 0.74 0.44
C THR A 164 24.08 2.24 0.36
N ARG A 165 22.97 2.74 0.94
CA ARG A 165 22.45 4.10 0.77
C ARG A 165 22.08 4.45 -0.69
N ASP A 166 21.96 3.45 -1.55
CA ASP A 166 21.58 3.62 -2.95
C ASP A 166 20.07 3.50 -3.13
N TRP A 167 19.42 4.61 -3.43
CA TRP A 167 17.97 4.65 -3.72
C TRP A 167 17.60 4.01 -5.05
N GLY A 168 18.57 3.78 -5.94
CA GLY A 168 18.35 3.05 -7.20
C GLY A 168 17.80 1.65 -6.97
N VAL A 169 18.14 0.99 -5.84
CA VAL A 169 17.62 -0.36 -5.53
C VAL A 169 16.10 -0.34 -5.25
N ILE A 170 15.60 0.75 -4.66
CA ILE A 170 14.16 0.92 -4.41
C ILE A 170 13.41 1.17 -5.72
N ASP A 171 13.94 2.05 -6.59
CA ASP A 171 13.30 2.34 -7.87
C ASP A 171 13.29 1.11 -8.79
N ALA A 172 14.38 0.34 -8.82
CA ALA A 172 14.44 -0.92 -9.56
C ALA A 172 13.40 -1.95 -9.05
N ALA A 173 13.28 -2.12 -7.73
CA ALA A 173 12.29 -2.99 -7.12
C ALA A 173 10.85 -2.53 -7.44
N ARG A 174 10.59 -1.21 -7.34
CA ARG A 174 9.32 -0.59 -7.70
C ARG A 174 8.92 -0.89 -9.15
N GLN A 175 9.85 -0.67 -10.09
CA GLN A 175 9.59 -0.90 -11.53
C GLN A 175 9.36 -2.37 -11.84
N ALA A 176 10.16 -3.27 -11.26
CA ALA A 176 9.99 -4.71 -11.44
C ALA A 176 8.62 -5.19 -10.92
N ALA A 177 8.23 -4.75 -9.72
CA ALA A 177 6.93 -5.05 -9.14
C ALA A 177 5.78 -4.48 -9.98
N LEU A 178 5.88 -3.23 -10.43
CA LEU A 178 4.87 -2.59 -11.30
C LEU A 178 4.65 -3.36 -12.59
N GLN A 179 5.74 -3.72 -13.29
CA GLN A 179 5.65 -4.50 -14.53
C GLN A 179 4.96 -5.84 -14.30
N ARG A 180 5.34 -6.57 -13.25
CA ARG A 180 4.74 -7.86 -12.90
C ARG A 180 3.27 -7.72 -12.54
N LEU A 181 2.89 -6.72 -11.75
CA LEU A 181 1.49 -6.52 -11.36
C LEU A 181 0.62 -6.04 -12.53
N ARG A 182 1.14 -5.23 -13.46
CA ARG A 182 0.42 -4.88 -14.70
C ARG A 182 0.16 -6.12 -15.55
N GLN A 183 1.13 -7.03 -15.66
CA GLN A 183 0.91 -8.30 -16.33
C GLN A 183 -0.17 -9.14 -15.64
N THR A 184 -0.13 -9.20 -14.29
CA THR A 184 -1.17 -9.88 -13.49
C THR A 184 -2.56 -9.26 -13.72
N ALA A 185 -2.64 -7.93 -13.84
CA ALA A 185 -3.89 -7.23 -14.12
C ALA A 185 -4.45 -7.58 -15.52
N VAL A 186 -3.60 -7.61 -16.54
CA VAL A 186 -3.99 -8.06 -17.90
C VAL A 186 -4.53 -9.50 -17.87
N GLU A 187 -3.81 -10.40 -17.22
CA GLU A 187 -4.28 -11.79 -17.07
C GLU A 187 -5.61 -11.92 -16.32
N LEU A 188 -5.83 -11.06 -15.33
CA LEU A 188 -7.10 -10.99 -14.61
C LEU A 188 -8.23 -10.53 -15.54
N GLU A 189 -7.99 -9.49 -16.35
CA GLU A 189 -8.95 -8.98 -17.32
C GLU A 189 -9.32 -10.05 -18.36
N GLU A 190 -8.33 -10.76 -18.90
CA GLU A 190 -8.56 -11.89 -19.83
C GLU A 190 -9.43 -12.99 -19.24
N VAL A 191 -9.12 -13.40 -17.99
CA VAL A 191 -9.93 -14.41 -17.26
C VAL A 191 -11.34 -13.91 -17.01
N TRP A 192 -11.46 -12.62 -16.68
CA TRP A 192 -12.75 -12.00 -16.42
C TRP A 192 -13.62 -11.90 -17.67
N GLU A 193 -13.06 -11.53 -18.81
CA GLU A 193 -13.74 -11.47 -20.10
C GLU A 193 -14.22 -12.87 -20.55
N ALA A 194 -13.38 -13.88 -20.36
CA ALA A 194 -13.71 -15.26 -20.73
C ALA A 194 -14.81 -15.90 -19.89
N ARG A 195 -15.23 -15.28 -18.75
CA ARG A 195 -16.20 -15.82 -17.78
C ARG A 195 -17.64 -15.94 -18.28
N ALA A 196 -18.01 -15.31 -19.40
CA ALA A 196 -19.39 -14.96 -19.83
C ALA A 196 -20.45 -16.10 -19.76
N LYS A 197 -20.01 -17.37 -19.60
CA LYS A 197 -20.90 -18.53 -19.50
C LYS A 197 -20.69 -19.36 -18.23
N ALA A 198 -19.81 -18.96 -17.32
CA ALA A 198 -19.47 -19.72 -16.12
C ALA A 198 -20.33 -19.28 -14.92
N ALA A 199 -20.69 -20.23 -14.06
CA ALA A 199 -21.36 -19.91 -12.80
C ALA A 199 -20.44 -19.09 -11.89
N PRO A 200 -20.95 -18.12 -11.10
CA PRO A 200 -20.15 -17.23 -10.23
C PRO A 200 -19.17 -17.99 -9.33
N ASP A 201 -19.60 -19.08 -8.68
CA ASP A 201 -18.75 -19.90 -7.80
C ASP A 201 -17.58 -20.55 -8.55
N THR A 202 -17.78 -20.87 -9.83
CA THR A 202 -16.70 -21.44 -10.68
C THR A 202 -15.69 -20.37 -11.01
N VAL A 203 -16.14 -19.16 -11.32
CA VAL A 203 -15.27 -18.01 -11.59
C VAL A 203 -14.49 -17.64 -10.33
N GLN A 204 -15.13 -17.55 -9.16
CA GLN A 204 -14.46 -17.27 -7.90
C GLN A 204 -13.34 -18.27 -7.61
N ARG A 205 -13.64 -19.57 -7.71
CA ARG A 205 -12.64 -20.63 -7.51
C ARG A 205 -11.48 -20.55 -8.49
N LEU A 206 -11.75 -20.22 -9.75
CA LEU A 206 -10.71 -20.02 -10.76
C LEU A 206 -9.79 -18.86 -10.40
N LEU A 207 -10.35 -17.71 -10.01
CA LEU A 207 -9.57 -16.54 -9.60
C LEU A 207 -8.73 -16.83 -8.33
N GLU A 208 -9.32 -17.50 -7.35
CA GLU A 208 -8.60 -17.91 -6.14
C GLU A 208 -7.45 -18.86 -6.46
N GLN A 209 -7.68 -19.86 -7.32
CA GLN A 209 -6.66 -20.83 -7.71
C GLN A 209 -5.53 -20.23 -8.50
N ARG A 210 -5.85 -19.28 -9.41
CA ARG A 210 -4.85 -18.71 -10.32
C ARG A 210 -4.02 -17.60 -9.67
N PHE A 211 -4.64 -16.77 -8.84
CA PHE A 211 -4.00 -15.53 -8.37
C PHE A 211 -3.72 -15.50 -6.85
N ILE A 212 -4.50 -16.20 -6.04
CA ILE A 212 -4.39 -16.11 -4.58
C ILE A 212 -3.60 -17.29 -4.01
N LYS A 213 -3.92 -18.52 -4.40
CA LYS A 213 -3.21 -19.72 -3.93
C LYS A 213 -1.69 -19.70 -4.21
N PRO A 214 -1.20 -19.19 -5.37
CA PRO A 214 0.23 -19.11 -5.60
C PRO A 214 0.97 -18.20 -4.62
N LEU A 215 0.25 -17.29 -3.94
CA LEU A 215 0.82 -16.45 -2.89
C LEU A 215 1.01 -17.19 -1.54
N GLY A 216 0.61 -18.45 -1.44
CA GLY A 216 0.69 -19.25 -0.21
C GLY A 216 -0.45 -18.96 0.80
N LEU A 217 -1.59 -18.43 0.34
CA LEU A 217 -2.70 -17.93 1.16
C LEU A 217 -3.99 -18.74 1.03
#